data_ce65017fdfaa67a0b8ac8fa5c34cdaae
#
_entry.id   ce65017fdfaa67a0b8ac8fa5c34cdaae
#
_cell.length_a   1.000
_cell.length_b   1.000
_cell.length_c   1.000
_cell.angle_alpha   90.00
_cell.angle_beta   90.00
_cell.angle_gamma   90.00
#
_symmetry.space_group_name_H-M   'P 1'
#
loop_
_entity.id
_entity.type
_entity.pdbx_description
1 polymer ?
#
loop_
_entity_poly.entity_id
_entity_poly.type
_entity_poly.pdbx_seq_one_letter_code
_entity_poly.pdbx_strand_id
1 'polypeptide(L)'
;EYDLPLTAVESGDPLSVFDFIGFSLQYEMSYTNVLNMLELGRVPIWARERGEHDPLVIGGGPCSYNPEPVADFFDLFNIGEGEEMLPEIVELYIAMRDEGSYTRAAFLHRAAATIPGVYVPSLYDVTYNEDGTVRAYTPRYPDVPAVVTKRIVTDLDKGLYPEQVVM
;
A
#
# COMPACT_ATOMS: atom_id res chain seq x y z
N GLU A 1 -9.36 30.73 -0.53
CA GLU A 1 -9.50 29.25 -0.42
C GLU A 1 -9.11 28.87 0.99
N TYR A 2 -9.89 28.02 1.62
CA TYR A 2 -9.65 27.64 3.03
C TYR A 2 -8.59 26.54 3.04
N ASP A 3 -7.50 26.71 3.79
CA ASP A 3 -6.45 25.71 4.03
C ASP A 3 -6.95 24.67 5.05
N LEU A 4 -7.97 23.92 4.65
CA LEU A 4 -8.55 22.85 5.47
C LEU A 4 -7.94 21.52 5.03
N PRO A 5 -7.42 20.70 5.96
CA PRO A 5 -6.93 19.38 5.63
C PRO A 5 -8.07 18.45 5.21
N LEU A 6 -7.77 17.48 4.37
CA LEU A 6 -8.69 16.39 4.08
C LEU A 6 -8.83 15.51 5.33
N THR A 7 -10.08 15.22 5.70
CA THR A 7 -10.43 14.45 6.90
C THR A 7 -11.26 13.22 6.54
N ALA A 8 -11.25 12.22 7.42
CA ALA A 8 -12.14 11.09 7.33
C ALA A 8 -13.60 11.52 7.49
N VAL A 9 -14.50 10.96 6.68
CA VAL A 9 -15.92 11.32 6.69
C VAL A 9 -16.62 10.87 7.98
N GLU A 10 -16.21 9.73 8.52
CA GLU A 10 -16.83 9.16 9.72
C GLU A 10 -16.44 9.88 10.99
N SER A 11 -15.14 10.07 11.23
CA SER A 11 -14.61 10.59 12.48
C SER A 11 -14.29 12.09 12.43
N GLY A 12 -14.08 12.65 11.23
CA GLY A 12 -13.59 14.01 11.05
C GLY A 12 -12.10 14.18 11.33
N ASP A 13 -11.39 13.09 11.60
CA ASP A 13 -9.95 13.13 11.89
C ASP A 13 -9.13 13.40 10.63
N PRO A 14 -8.00 14.14 10.74
CA PRO A 14 -7.07 14.33 9.63
C PRO A 14 -6.51 13.00 9.13
N LEU A 15 -6.27 12.87 7.82
CA LEU A 15 -5.72 11.62 7.25
C LEU A 15 -4.35 11.26 7.84
N SER A 16 -3.57 12.25 8.24
CA SER A 16 -2.22 12.06 8.81
C SER A 16 -2.16 11.36 10.17
N VAL A 17 -3.31 11.18 10.87
CA VAL A 17 -3.32 10.50 12.18
C VAL A 17 -3.67 9.01 12.09
N PHE A 18 -4.01 8.51 10.90
CA PHE A 18 -4.29 7.10 10.68
C PHE A 18 -2.99 6.30 10.49
N ASP A 19 -3.02 5.03 10.86
CA ASP A 19 -1.91 4.11 10.61
C ASP A 19 -1.83 3.70 9.13
N PHE A 20 -2.99 3.60 8.47
CA PHE A 20 -3.10 3.18 7.07
C PHE A 20 -4.02 4.09 6.27
N ILE A 21 -3.65 4.35 5.03
CA ILE A 21 -4.49 4.98 4.01
C ILE A 21 -4.53 4.06 2.80
N GLY A 22 -5.71 3.50 2.51
CA GLY A 22 -5.92 2.59 1.38
C GLY A 22 -6.59 3.28 0.20
N PHE A 23 -6.05 3.05 -1.01
CA PHE A 23 -6.63 3.51 -2.26
C PHE A 23 -7.01 2.32 -3.15
N SER A 24 -8.27 2.27 -3.56
CA SER A 24 -8.71 1.36 -4.61
C SER A 24 -8.50 2.00 -5.98
N LEU A 25 -7.45 1.57 -6.67
CA LEU A 25 -7.03 2.11 -7.96
C LEU A 25 -7.83 1.46 -9.08
N GLN A 26 -9.01 2.01 -9.39
CA GLN A 26 -9.93 1.47 -10.39
C GLN A 26 -9.59 1.91 -11.82
N TYR A 27 -8.91 3.04 -11.98
CA TYR A 27 -8.73 3.72 -13.24
C TYR A 27 -7.51 4.65 -13.19
N GLU A 28 -6.62 4.59 -14.18
CA GLU A 28 -5.33 5.27 -14.16
C GLU A 28 -5.46 6.81 -14.13
N MET A 29 -6.54 7.36 -14.73
CA MET A 29 -6.78 8.79 -14.68
C MET A 29 -7.07 9.33 -13.27
N SER A 30 -7.29 8.46 -12.29
CA SER A 30 -7.45 8.85 -10.89
C SER A 30 -6.13 9.06 -10.14
N TYR A 31 -4.98 8.71 -10.71
CA TYR A 31 -3.69 8.79 -10.03
C TYR A 31 -3.36 10.19 -9.52
N THR A 32 -3.63 11.22 -10.33
CA THR A 32 -3.43 12.62 -9.91
C THR A 32 -4.34 13.02 -8.75
N ASN A 33 -5.56 12.45 -8.67
CA ASN A 33 -6.46 12.68 -7.55
C ASN A 33 -5.95 12.04 -6.27
N VAL A 34 -5.33 10.86 -6.35
CA VAL A 34 -4.67 10.21 -5.21
C VAL A 34 -3.57 11.10 -4.64
N LEU A 35 -2.69 11.63 -5.51
CA LEU A 35 -1.63 12.54 -5.09
C LEU A 35 -2.19 13.82 -4.44
N ASN A 36 -3.24 14.40 -5.03
CA ASN A 36 -3.93 15.55 -4.46
C ASN A 36 -4.59 15.23 -3.10
N MET A 37 -5.13 14.03 -2.92
CA MET A 37 -5.69 13.60 -1.62
C MET A 37 -4.60 13.47 -0.56
N LEU A 38 -3.43 12.92 -0.90
CA LEU A 38 -2.28 12.86 0.01
C LEU A 38 -1.80 14.27 0.41
N GLU A 39 -1.69 15.19 -0.56
CA GLU A 39 -1.31 16.58 -0.32
C GLU A 39 -2.32 17.28 0.60
N LEU A 40 -3.60 17.21 0.28
CA LEU A 40 -4.68 17.77 1.11
C LEU A 40 -4.78 17.10 2.48
N GLY A 41 -4.46 15.81 2.58
CA GLY A 41 -4.38 15.05 3.83
C GLY A 41 -3.14 15.35 4.66
N ARG A 42 -2.23 16.21 4.15
CA ARG A 42 -0.94 16.52 4.76
C ARG A 42 -0.07 15.28 5.02
N VAL A 43 -0.17 14.30 4.13
CA VAL A 43 0.66 13.10 4.12
C VAL A 43 1.77 13.30 3.09
N PRO A 44 3.04 13.02 3.41
CA PRO A 44 4.12 13.17 2.44
C PRO A 44 3.80 12.36 1.17
N ILE A 45 3.87 13.03 -0.01
CA ILE A 45 3.45 12.43 -1.28
C ILE A 45 4.38 11.26 -1.64
N TRP A 46 5.70 11.47 -1.54
CA TRP A 46 6.69 10.44 -1.85
C TRP A 46 6.81 9.43 -0.72
N ALA A 47 6.73 8.14 -1.03
CA ALA A 47 6.89 7.07 -0.04
C ALA A 47 8.23 7.17 0.72
N ARG A 48 9.30 7.56 0.02
CA ARG A 48 10.64 7.74 0.62
C ARG A 48 10.75 8.89 1.65
N GLU A 49 9.77 9.80 1.66
CA GLU A 49 9.75 10.95 2.58
C GLU A 49 8.95 10.65 3.86
N ARG A 50 8.21 9.53 3.89
CA ARG A 50 7.42 9.12 5.05
C ARG A 50 8.30 8.53 6.14
N GLY A 51 8.14 9.05 7.35
CA GLY A 51 8.80 8.55 8.55
C GLY A 51 7.98 7.49 9.29
N GLU A 52 8.43 7.14 10.49
CA GLU A 52 7.83 6.09 11.34
C GLU A 52 6.41 6.41 11.81
N HIS A 53 6.04 7.69 11.86
CA HIS A 53 4.75 8.16 12.37
C HIS A 53 3.78 8.57 11.25
N ASP A 54 4.24 8.56 10.00
CA ASP A 54 3.36 8.84 8.87
C ASP A 54 2.54 7.59 8.49
N PRO A 55 1.32 7.76 7.96
CA PRO A 55 0.51 6.64 7.49
C PRO A 55 1.24 5.76 6.47
N LEU A 56 0.95 4.47 6.49
CA LEU A 56 1.29 3.55 5.42
C LEU A 56 0.27 3.71 4.30
N VAL A 57 0.73 4.04 3.09
CA VAL A 57 -0.14 4.23 1.93
C VAL A 57 -0.18 2.95 1.11
N ILE A 58 -1.37 2.36 1.01
CA ILE A 58 -1.62 1.06 0.37
C ILE A 58 -2.41 1.27 -0.91
N GLY A 59 -1.95 0.68 -2.02
CA GLY A 59 -2.68 0.62 -3.28
C GLY A 59 -3.29 -0.75 -3.51
N GLY A 60 -4.51 -0.81 -4.04
CA GLY A 60 -5.16 -2.03 -4.47
C GLY A 60 -6.07 -1.79 -5.68
N GLY A 61 -6.83 -2.80 -6.08
CA GLY A 61 -7.75 -2.71 -7.20
C GLY A 61 -7.11 -3.03 -8.56
N PRO A 62 -7.87 -2.91 -9.67
CA PRO A 62 -7.42 -3.36 -10.99
C PRO A 62 -6.11 -2.75 -11.49
N CYS A 63 -5.88 -1.46 -11.22
CA CYS A 63 -4.66 -0.79 -11.68
C CYS A 63 -3.40 -1.21 -10.90
N SER A 64 -3.54 -1.88 -9.75
CA SER A 64 -2.41 -2.40 -8.98
C SER A 64 -1.65 -3.53 -9.69
N TYR A 65 -2.22 -4.12 -10.77
CA TYR A 65 -1.52 -5.07 -11.63
C TYR A 65 -0.40 -4.43 -12.45
N ASN A 66 -0.40 -3.11 -12.60
CA ASN A 66 0.71 -2.33 -13.16
C ASN A 66 1.00 -1.15 -12.21
N PRO A 67 1.65 -1.38 -11.07
CA PRO A 67 1.81 -0.37 -10.02
C PRO A 67 2.91 0.65 -10.35
N GLU A 68 3.82 0.33 -11.28
CA GLU A 68 5.03 1.12 -11.54
C GLU A 68 4.80 2.60 -11.85
N PRO A 69 3.74 3.00 -12.60
CA PRO A 69 3.51 4.43 -12.83
C PRO A 69 3.32 5.28 -11.57
N VAL A 70 2.95 4.64 -10.45
CA VAL A 70 2.70 5.31 -9.16
C VAL A 70 3.49 4.69 -7.99
N ALA A 71 4.43 3.80 -8.29
CA ALA A 71 5.19 3.05 -7.29
C ALA A 71 5.90 3.93 -6.25
N ASP A 72 6.43 5.07 -6.69
CA ASP A 72 7.14 6.02 -5.80
C ASP A 72 6.25 6.69 -4.74
N PHE A 73 4.93 6.61 -4.89
CA PHE A 73 3.96 7.27 -4.01
C PHE A 73 3.28 6.30 -3.02
N PHE A 74 3.49 5.01 -3.18
CA PHE A 74 2.89 3.97 -2.33
C PHE A 74 3.94 3.21 -1.54
N ASP A 75 3.60 2.83 -0.32
CA ASP A 75 4.46 2.00 0.51
C ASP A 75 4.37 0.53 0.11
N LEU A 76 3.16 0.08 -0.20
CA LEU A 76 2.92 -1.26 -0.71
C LEU A 76 1.65 -1.33 -1.58
N PHE A 77 1.55 -2.39 -2.37
CA PHE A 77 0.38 -2.73 -3.16
C PHE A 77 -0.15 -4.11 -2.82
N ASN A 78 -1.47 -4.23 -2.82
CA ASN A 78 -2.19 -5.49 -2.81
C ASN A 78 -2.42 -5.93 -4.25
N ILE A 79 -1.76 -7.02 -4.66
CA ILE A 79 -1.95 -7.61 -5.98
C ILE A 79 -2.93 -8.78 -5.86
N GLY A 80 -4.18 -8.54 -6.25
CA GLY A 80 -5.28 -9.51 -6.16
C GLY A 80 -6.37 -9.11 -5.19
N GLU A 81 -7.04 -10.09 -4.60
CA GLU A 81 -8.18 -9.92 -3.72
C GLU A 81 -7.72 -9.55 -2.30
N GLY A 82 -8.35 -8.51 -1.73
CA GLY A 82 -7.92 -7.90 -0.48
C GLY A 82 -8.56 -8.48 0.78
N GLU A 83 -9.61 -9.30 0.64
CA GLU A 83 -10.46 -9.78 1.74
C GLU A 83 -9.69 -10.55 2.82
N GLU A 84 -8.66 -11.32 2.41
CA GLU A 84 -7.76 -12.00 3.33
C GLU A 84 -6.47 -11.20 3.56
N MET A 85 -5.94 -10.58 2.51
CA MET A 85 -4.63 -9.92 2.52
C MET A 85 -4.61 -8.67 3.43
N LEU A 86 -5.66 -7.84 3.42
CA LEU A 86 -5.73 -6.67 4.29
C LEU A 86 -5.74 -7.03 5.78
N PRO A 87 -6.56 -8.00 6.25
CA PRO A 87 -6.45 -8.51 7.61
C PRO A 87 -5.04 -8.99 7.98
N GLU A 88 -4.39 -9.78 7.12
CA GLU A 88 -3.02 -10.28 7.37
C GLU A 88 -2.01 -9.12 7.52
N ILE A 89 -2.14 -8.04 6.73
CA ILE A 89 -1.30 -6.84 6.84
C ILE A 89 -1.52 -6.13 8.17
N VAL A 90 -2.79 -5.94 8.56
CA VAL A 90 -3.14 -5.27 9.83
C VAL A 90 -2.70 -6.10 11.03
N GLU A 91 -2.92 -7.42 11.01
CA GLU A 91 -2.48 -8.32 12.07
C GLU A 91 -0.96 -8.31 12.23
N LEU A 92 -0.21 -8.34 11.12
CA LEU A 92 1.24 -8.22 11.15
C LEU A 92 1.68 -6.89 11.76
N TYR A 93 1.03 -5.78 11.39
CA TYR A 93 1.32 -4.46 11.94
C TYR A 93 1.10 -4.41 13.45
N ILE A 94 -0.05 -4.88 13.92
CA ILE A 94 -0.39 -4.93 15.35
C ILE A 94 0.63 -5.80 16.09
N ALA A 95 0.92 -7.02 15.60
CA ALA A 95 1.86 -7.93 16.24
C ALA A 95 3.25 -7.30 16.39
N MET A 96 3.77 -6.65 15.35
CA MET A 96 5.07 -5.99 15.39
C MET A 96 5.10 -4.78 16.35
N ARG A 97 3.98 -4.06 16.47
CA ARG A 97 3.83 -2.95 17.43
C ARG A 97 3.82 -3.47 18.87
N ASP A 98 3.07 -4.53 19.14
CA ASP A 98 2.96 -5.14 20.47
C ASP A 98 4.29 -5.78 20.93
N GLU A 99 5.04 -6.38 20.01
CA GLU A 99 6.38 -6.91 20.24
C GLU A 99 7.45 -5.82 20.42
N GLY A 100 7.16 -4.57 20.08
CA GLY A 100 8.15 -3.48 20.06
C GLY A 100 9.21 -3.63 18.96
N SER A 101 8.93 -4.45 17.95
CA SER A 101 9.82 -4.72 16.81
C SER A 101 9.51 -3.90 15.56
N TYR A 102 8.47 -3.05 15.64
CA TYR A 102 8.04 -2.22 14.50
C TYR A 102 9.08 -1.16 14.16
N THR A 103 9.49 -1.16 12.92
CA THR A 103 9.95 -0.01 12.15
C THR A 103 9.29 -0.09 10.78
N ARG A 104 9.07 1.05 10.12
CA ARG A 104 8.45 1.09 8.78
C ARG A 104 9.18 0.15 7.81
N ALA A 105 10.51 0.19 7.77
CA ALA A 105 11.31 -0.65 6.91
C ALA A 105 11.19 -2.14 7.25
N ALA A 106 11.23 -2.52 8.53
CA ALA A 106 11.08 -3.90 8.97
C ALA A 106 9.69 -4.45 8.66
N PHE A 107 8.65 -3.64 8.87
CA PHE A 107 7.26 -4.00 8.54
C PHE A 107 7.10 -4.26 7.04
N LEU A 108 7.50 -3.32 6.19
CA LEU A 108 7.40 -3.44 4.74
C LEU A 108 8.16 -4.67 4.22
N HIS A 109 9.38 -4.91 4.73
CA HIS A 109 10.16 -6.09 4.38
C HIS A 109 9.43 -7.38 4.78
N ARG A 110 8.96 -7.47 6.05
CA ARG A 110 8.27 -8.66 6.55
C ARG A 110 6.95 -8.91 5.81
N ALA A 111 6.18 -7.84 5.51
CA ALA A 111 4.94 -7.97 4.74
C ALA A 111 5.20 -8.54 3.34
N ALA A 112 6.21 -8.04 2.61
CA ALA A 112 6.57 -8.54 1.30
C ALA A 112 7.08 -9.99 1.33
N ALA A 113 7.80 -10.38 2.38
CA ALA A 113 8.38 -11.72 2.51
C ALA A 113 7.37 -12.79 2.95
N THR A 114 6.31 -12.40 3.69
CA THR A 114 5.42 -13.38 4.36
C THR A 114 3.98 -13.37 3.86
N ILE A 115 3.52 -12.27 3.25
CA ILE A 115 2.12 -12.16 2.80
C ILE A 115 2.06 -12.26 1.29
N PRO A 116 1.51 -13.38 0.72
CA PRO A 116 1.37 -13.54 -0.72
C PRO A 116 0.49 -12.44 -1.34
N GLY A 117 0.94 -11.86 -2.45
CA GLY A 117 0.24 -10.78 -3.16
C GLY A 117 0.66 -9.38 -2.72
N VAL A 118 1.46 -9.23 -1.66
CA VAL A 118 2.02 -7.93 -1.27
C VAL A 118 3.22 -7.59 -2.14
N TYR A 119 3.18 -6.45 -2.80
CA TYR A 119 4.29 -5.85 -3.54
C TYR A 119 4.75 -4.56 -2.84
N VAL A 120 6.02 -4.48 -2.50
CA VAL A 120 6.64 -3.30 -1.88
C VAL A 120 7.70 -2.76 -2.84
N PRO A 121 7.42 -1.67 -3.58
CA PRO A 121 8.31 -1.16 -4.64
C PRO A 121 9.74 -0.88 -4.16
N SER A 122 9.90 -0.34 -2.96
CA SER A 122 11.21 0.01 -2.38
C SER A 122 12.14 -1.19 -2.16
N LEU A 123 11.62 -2.42 -2.23
CA LEU A 123 12.40 -3.65 -2.04
C LEU A 123 12.91 -4.25 -3.36
N TYR A 124 12.70 -3.56 -4.49
CA TYR A 124 13.15 -4.02 -5.80
C TYR A 124 14.03 -2.98 -6.47
N ASP A 125 15.05 -3.47 -7.18
CA ASP A 125 15.83 -2.68 -8.12
C ASP A 125 15.27 -2.87 -9.52
N VAL A 126 14.85 -1.78 -10.14
CA VAL A 126 14.36 -1.78 -11.53
C VAL A 126 15.49 -1.37 -12.46
N THR A 127 15.77 -2.19 -13.44
CA THR A 127 16.76 -1.89 -14.49
C THR A 127 16.07 -1.69 -15.84
N TYR A 128 16.64 -0.83 -16.67
CA TYR A 128 16.06 -0.44 -17.95
C TYR A 128 16.97 -0.83 -19.12
N ASN A 129 16.37 -1.07 -20.26
CA ASN A 129 17.04 -1.18 -21.54
C ASN A 129 17.42 0.21 -22.09
N GLU A 130 18.24 0.25 -23.15
CA GLU A 130 18.68 1.49 -23.80
C GLU A 130 17.49 2.31 -24.38
N ASP A 131 16.40 1.65 -24.74
CA ASP A 131 15.17 2.26 -25.26
C ASP A 131 14.20 2.76 -24.16
N GLY A 132 14.59 2.64 -22.87
CA GLY A 132 13.78 3.05 -21.71
C GLY A 132 12.74 2.03 -21.26
N THR A 133 12.62 0.88 -21.91
CA THR A 133 11.75 -0.20 -21.44
C THR A 133 12.34 -0.91 -20.21
N VAL A 134 11.48 -1.44 -19.34
CA VAL A 134 11.93 -2.19 -18.16
C VAL A 134 12.64 -3.47 -18.63
N ARG A 135 13.85 -3.68 -18.13
CA ARG A 135 14.65 -4.88 -18.38
C ARG A 135 14.38 -5.96 -17.33
N ALA A 136 14.43 -5.60 -16.07
CA ALA A 136 14.24 -6.53 -14.96
C ALA A 136 13.83 -5.83 -13.66
N TYR A 137 13.11 -6.57 -12.81
CA TYR A 137 12.89 -6.29 -11.40
C TYR A 137 13.70 -7.30 -10.60
N THR A 138 14.57 -6.83 -9.73
CA THR A 138 15.41 -7.70 -8.90
C THR A 138 15.14 -7.39 -7.42
N PRO A 139 14.69 -8.38 -6.64
CA PRO A 139 14.51 -8.16 -5.20
C PRO A 139 15.86 -7.88 -4.54
N ARG A 140 15.87 -6.93 -3.60
CA ARG A 140 17.05 -6.53 -2.83
C ARG A 140 17.42 -7.55 -1.75
N TYR A 141 16.47 -8.38 -1.35
CA TYR A 141 16.64 -9.36 -0.30
C TYR A 141 16.25 -10.76 -0.81
N PRO A 142 16.94 -11.82 -0.37
CA PRO A 142 16.74 -13.18 -0.88
C PRO A 142 15.41 -13.81 -0.47
N ASP A 143 14.75 -13.31 0.57
CA ASP A 143 13.47 -13.75 1.09
C ASP A 143 12.28 -12.95 0.50
N VAL A 144 12.54 -11.87 -0.24
CA VAL A 144 11.52 -11.15 -0.99
C VAL A 144 11.29 -11.85 -2.33
N PRO A 145 10.03 -12.15 -2.72
CA PRO A 145 9.75 -12.91 -3.93
C PRO A 145 10.18 -12.19 -5.20
N ALA A 146 10.87 -12.87 -6.11
CA ALA A 146 11.24 -12.32 -7.42
C ALA A 146 10.01 -12.07 -8.33
N VAL A 147 8.91 -12.78 -8.07
CA VAL A 147 7.64 -12.63 -8.77
C VAL A 147 6.53 -12.59 -7.73
N VAL A 148 5.79 -11.50 -7.69
CA VAL A 148 4.61 -11.38 -6.83
C VAL A 148 3.43 -12.05 -7.53
N THR A 149 2.93 -13.12 -6.91
CA THR A 149 1.75 -13.84 -7.41
C THR A 149 0.49 -13.22 -6.83
N LYS A 150 -0.49 -12.95 -7.68
CA LYS A 150 -1.77 -12.39 -7.22
C LYS A 150 -2.44 -13.29 -6.18
N ARG A 151 -3.01 -12.67 -5.14
CA ARG A 151 -3.86 -13.37 -4.18
C ARG A 151 -5.21 -13.68 -4.81
N ILE A 152 -5.71 -14.89 -4.60
CA ILE A 152 -7.05 -15.32 -4.97
C ILE A 152 -7.70 -15.91 -3.73
N VAL A 153 -8.88 -15.38 -3.37
CA VAL A 153 -9.71 -15.93 -2.30
C VAL A 153 -10.48 -17.12 -2.87
N THR A 154 -10.23 -18.30 -2.32
CA THR A 154 -10.84 -19.56 -2.83
C THR A 154 -12.25 -19.80 -2.31
N ASP A 155 -12.62 -19.14 -1.22
CA ASP A 155 -13.91 -19.28 -0.54
C ASP A 155 -14.38 -17.89 -0.05
N LEU A 156 -15.12 -17.18 -0.90
CA LEU A 156 -15.61 -15.83 -0.61
C LEU A 156 -16.60 -15.80 0.56
N ASP A 157 -17.28 -16.91 0.87
CA ASP A 157 -18.22 -16.98 2.00
C ASP A 157 -17.51 -16.88 3.36
N LYS A 158 -16.19 -17.10 3.39
CA LYS A 158 -15.32 -16.92 4.57
C LYS A 158 -14.58 -15.60 4.60
N GLY A 159 -14.65 -14.83 3.51
CA GLY A 159 -14.01 -13.52 3.43
C GLY A 159 -14.61 -12.52 4.43
N LEU A 160 -13.77 -11.63 4.94
CA LEU A 160 -14.24 -10.50 5.73
C LEU A 160 -14.85 -9.45 4.81
N TYR A 161 -16.08 -9.04 5.12
CA TYR A 161 -16.76 -7.94 4.43
C TYR A 161 -17.46 -7.03 5.45
N PRO A 162 -17.61 -5.73 5.15
CA PRO A 162 -18.30 -4.81 6.03
C PRO A 162 -19.78 -5.17 6.16
N GLU A 163 -20.25 -5.40 7.38
CA GLU A 163 -21.68 -5.63 7.65
C GLU A 163 -22.45 -4.32 7.81
N GLN A 164 -21.76 -3.22 8.13
CA GLN A 164 -22.35 -1.90 8.28
C GLN A 164 -21.74 -0.96 7.23
N VAL A 165 -22.60 -0.33 6.46
CA VAL A 165 -22.21 0.68 5.47
C VAL A 165 -22.19 2.04 6.15
N VAL A 166 -21.09 2.79 5.93
CA VAL A 166 -21.02 4.20 6.34
C VAL A 166 -21.98 5.02 5.48
N MET A 167 -22.87 5.74 6.12
CA MET A 167 -23.86 6.62 5.46
C MET A 167 -23.60 8.08 5.81
#